data_360e4cd1011ee92e3e1aec0459f45532
#
_entry.id   360e4cd1011ee92e3e1aec0459f45532
#
_cell.length_a   1.000
_cell.length_b   1.000
_cell.length_c   1.000
_cell.angle_alpha   90.00
_cell.angle_beta   90.00
_cell.angle_gamma   90.00
#
_symmetry.space_group_name_H-M   'P 1'
#
loop_
_entity.id
_entity.type
_entity.pdbx_description
1 polymer ?
#
loop_
_entity_poly.entity_id
_entity_poly.type
_entity_poly.pdbx_seq_one_letter_code
_entity_poly.pdbx_strand_id
1 'polypeptide(L)'
;MSEAELKRLAYAEYWDERYGQVGPDEQVHEWFRSFDDLGPFFDRHLFQVRSPETNPKILHLGSGDSKIPEELSRKGYKDQVCVDFSPVVVKAMSGRHKDIGGITWEHADVRQMDHIPSESVDVAFDKGTLDAMISGSPWDPPPEVLDNTGRYIREVFRTLKSDDGAFIYVTYRQPHFIRPLLNCQGTKWDIKLETLASSENSFEYYGFVLKKATESARAQ
;
A
#
# COMPACT_ATOMS: atom_id res chain seq x y z
N MET A 1 -13.69 -2.70 -17.06
CA MET A 1 -14.48 -1.90 -16.08
C MET A 1 -14.90 -0.60 -16.74
N SER A 2 -16.15 -0.19 -16.55
CA SER A 2 -16.63 1.14 -16.94
C SER A 2 -16.05 2.21 -16.01
N GLU A 3 -16.11 3.49 -16.43
CA GLU A 3 -15.66 4.60 -15.59
C GLU A 3 -16.42 4.68 -14.26
N ALA A 4 -17.72 4.39 -14.31
CA ALA A 4 -18.58 4.34 -13.11
C ALA A 4 -18.15 3.23 -12.13
N GLU A 5 -17.76 2.06 -12.63
CA GLU A 5 -17.23 0.96 -11.81
C GLU A 5 -15.87 1.33 -11.20
N LEU A 6 -14.98 1.94 -11.98
CA LEU A 6 -13.68 2.42 -11.48
C LEU A 6 -13.86 3.44 -10.34
N LYS A 7 -14.83 4.35 -10.49
CA LYS A 7 -15.12 5.34 -9.44
C LYS A 7 -15.60 4.68 -8.14
N ARG A 8 -16.35 3.58 -8.21
CA ARG A 8 -16.82 2.85 -7.02
C ARG A 8 -15.71 2.25 -6.18
N LEU A 9 -14.54 1.96 -6.76
CA LEU A 9 -13.40 1.39 -6.03
C LEU A 9 -12.86 2.31 -4.92
N ALA A 10 -13.15 3.62 -4.98
CA ALA A 10 -12.75 4.58 -3.95
C ALA A 10 -13.66 4.57 -2.71
N TYR A 11 -14.72 3.77 -2.69
CA TYR A 11 -15.74 3.76 -1.63
C TYR A 11 -15.82 2.40 -0.93
N ALA A 12 -15.99 2.44 0.40
CA ALA A 12 -16.01 1.24 1.24
C ALA A 12 -17.14 0.28 0.90
N GLU A 13 -18.31 0.79 0.49
CA GLU A 13 -19.49 0.01 0.17
C GLU A 13 -19.25 -1.03 -0.93
N TYR A 14 -18.43 -0.65 -1.94
CA TYR A 14 -18.05 -1.59 -3.00
C TYR A 14 -17.26 -2.78 -2.45
N TRP A 15 -16.32 -2.52 -1.54
CA TRP A 15 -15.46 -3.54 -0.97
C TRP A 15 -16.17 -4.38 0.08
N ASP A 16 -17.08 -3.78 0.87
CA ASP A 16 -17.96 -4.50 1.80
C ASP A 16 -18.83 -5.52 1.06
N GLU A 17 -19.43 -5.08 -0.04
CA GLU A 17 -20.23 -5.96 -0.92
C GLU A 17 -19.35 -7.10 -1.49
N ARG A 18 -18.17 -6.77 -2.01
CA ARG A 18 -17.22 -7.73 -2.57
C ARG A 18 -16.75 -8.75 -1.54
N TYR A 19 -16.27 -8.30 -0.38
CA TYR A 19 -15.75 -9.18 0.67
C TYR A 19 -16.86 -9.95 1.38
N GLY A 20 -18.08 -9.43 1.41
CA GLY A 20 -19.25 -10.13 1.94
C GLY A 20 -19.71 -11.32 1.10
N GLN A 21 -19.31 -11.38 -0.18
CA GLN A 21 -19.60 -12.48 -1.09
C GLN A 21 -18.57 -13.62 -1.02
N VAL A 22 -17.41 -13.39 -0.41
CA VAL A 22 -16.32 -14.38 -0.29
C VAL A 22 -16.57 -15.25 0.93
N GLY A 23 -16.71 -16.56 0.73
CA GLY A 23 -16.84 -17.51 1.84
C GLY A 23 -15.56 -17.60 2.68
N PRO A 24 -15.66 -18.06 3.95
CA PRO A 24 -14.51 -18.15 4.86
C PRO A 24 -13.39 -19.08 4.35
N ASP A 25 -13.72 -20.02 3.47
CA ASP A 25 -12.80 -21.02 2.90
C ASP A 25 -12.44 -20.71 1.43
N GLU A 26 -12.95 -19.61 0.86
CA GLU A 26 -12.65 -19.27 -0.53
C GLU A 26 -11.25 -18.69 -0.69
N GLN A 27 -10.69 -18.94 -1.87
CA GLN A 27 -9.34 -18.50 -2.20
C GLN A 27 -9.27 -16.98 -2.24
N VAL A 28 -8.36 -16.44 -1.46
CA VAL A 28 -7.98 -15.03 -1.43
C VAL A 28 -7.60 -14.55 -2.84
N HIS A 29 -8.13 -13.42 -3.27
CA HIS A 29 -7.75 -12.78 -4.51
C HIS A 29 -6.53 -11.89 -4.30
N GLU A 30 -5.36 -12.32 -4.76
CA GLU A 30 -4.16 -11.50 -4.70
C GLU A 30 -4.11 -10.53 -5.90
N TRP A 31 -4.29 -9.25 -5.62
CA TRP A 31 -4.23 -8.22 -6.65
C TRP A 31 -2.82 -8.03 -7.21
N PHE A 32 -2.73 -7.79 -8.51
CA PHE A 32 -1.52 -7.46 -9.28
C PHE A 32 -0.46 -8.54 -9.26
N ARG A 33 0.23 -8.72 -8.14
CA ARG A 33 1.37 -9.60 -7.96
C ARG A 33 1.26 -10.38 -6.66
N SER A 34 1.64 -11.65 -6.73
CA SER A 34 1.78 -12.49 -5.54
C SER A 34 3.02 -12.11 -4.72
N PHE A 35 3.14 -12.67 -3.53
CA PHE A 35 4.35 -12.50 -2.71
C PHE A 35 5.60 -13.03 -3.43
N ASP A 36 5.51 -14.17 -4.10
CA ASP A 36 6.63 -14.77 -4.84
C ASP A 36 7.04 -13.90 -6.03
N ASP A 37 6.09 -13.34 -6.77
CA ASP A 37 6.38 -12.40 -7.86
C ASP A 37 7.09 -11.14 -7.37
N LEU A 38 6.77 -10.68 -6.15
CA LEU A 38 7.40 -9.54 -5.50
C LEU A 38 8.72 -9.90 -4.80
N GLY A 39 9.06 -11.18 -4.68
CA GLY A 39 10.23 -11.66 -3.96
C GLY A 39 11.52 -10.91 -4.30
N PRO A 40 11.93 -10.76 -5.59
CA PRO A 40 13.14 -10.02 -5.95
C PRO A 40 13.08 -8.53 -5.59
N PHE A 41 11.91 -7.92 -5.59
CA PHE A 41 11.71 -6.52 -5.21
C PHE A 41 11.77 -6.35 -3.70
N PHE A 42 11.09 -7.20 -2.94
CA PHE A 42 11.19 -7.23 -1.49
C PHE A 42 12.60 -7.55 -1.00
N ASP A 43 13.33 -8.44 -1.68
CA ASP A 43 14.70 -8.75 -1.31
C ASP A 43 15.56 -7.48 -1.31
N ARG A 44 15.53 -6.70 -2.39
CA ARG A 44 16.32 -5.47 -2.53
C ARG A 44 15.88 -4.33 -1.62
N HIS A 45 14.57 -4.18 -1.37
CA HIS A 45 14.02 -2.97 -0.75
C HIS A 45 13.46 -3.17 0.66
N LEU A 46 13.30 -4.42 1.07
CA LEU A 46 12.87 -4.76 2.43
C LEU A 46 13.87 -5.67 3.13
N PHE A 47 14.13 -6.88 2.63
CA PHE A 47 14.86 -7.90 3.39
C PHE A 47 16.34 -7.55 3.59
N GLN A 48 17.01 -7.02 2.57
CA GLN A 48 18.42 -6.58 2.68
C GLN A 48 18.59 -5.24 3.39
N VAL A 49 17.51 -4.45 3.51
CA VAL A 49 17.55 -3.11 4.12
C VAL A 49 17.11 -3.14 5.58
N ARG A 50 16.13 -3.97 5.91
CA ARG A 50 15.53 -4.09 7.25
C ARG A 50 15.37 -5.55 7.62
N SER A 51 16.35 -6.08 8.32
CA SER A 51 16.29 -7.44 8.84
C SER A 51 15.10 -7.61 9.81
N PRO A 52 14.40 -8.73 9.80
CA PRO A 52 13.31 -9.00 10.72
C PRO A 52 13.75 -8.98 12.21
N GLU A 53 15.03 -9.23 12.51
CA GLU A 53 15.59 -9.13 13.87
C GLU A 53 15.54 -7.72 14.44
N THR A 54 15.49 -6.68 13.59
CA THR A 54 15.31 -5.29 14.02
C THR A 54 13.86 -4.96 14.35
N ASN A 55 12.95 -5.89 14.08
CA ASN A 55 11.50 -5.79 14.28
C ASN A 55 10.90 -4.50 13.72
N PRO A 56 11.09 -4.20 12.41
CA PRO A 56 10.58 -2.98 11.82
C PRO A 56 9.04 -3.01 11.79
N LYS A 57 8.43 -1.86 12.12
CA LYS A 57 6.98 -1.68 12.00
C LYS A 57 6.57 -1.52 10.55
N ILE A 58 5.73 -2.45 10.06
CA ILE A 58 5.18 -2.44 8.70
C ILE A 58 3.70 -2.07 8.76
N LEU A 59 3.32 -1.00 8.06
CA LEU A 59 1.94 -0.58 7.90
C LEU A 59 1.45 -0.98 6.51
N HIS A 60 0.50 -1.91 6.45
CA HIS A 60 -0.16 -2.33 5.21
C HIS A 60 -1.39 -1.46 4.96
N LEU A 61 -1.39 -0.73 3.86
CA LEU A 61 -2.38 0.29 3.52
C LEU A 61 -3.45 -0.30 2.59
N GLY A 62 -4.70 -0.40 3.07
CA GLY A 62 -5.78 -1.05 2.34
C GLY A 62 -5.45 -2.51 2.06
N SER A 63 -5.17 -3.27 3.13
CA SER A 63 -4.62 -4.63 3.04
C SER A 63 -5.53 -5.61 2.30
N GLY A 64 -6.85 -5.35 2.28
CA GLY A 64 -7.80 -6.29 1.71
C GLY A 64 -7.65 -7.69 2.31
N ASP A 65 -7.79 -8.69 1.47
CA ASP A 65 -7.61 -10.10 1.80
C ASP A 65 -6.23 -10.67 1.36
N SER A 66 -5.23 -9.79 1.18
CA SER A 66 -3.88 -10.15 0.72
C SER A 66 -3.16 -11.12 1.67
N LYS A 67 -2.38 -12.04 1.09
CA LYS A 67 -1.50 -12.97 1.84
C LYS A 67 -0.16 -12.35 2.24
N ILE A 68 0.17 -11.17 1.74
CA ILE A 68 1.47 -10.52 1.99
C ILE A 68 1.80 -10.41 3.50
N PRO A 69 0.89 -9.97 4.39
CA PRO A 69 1.19 -9.91 5.82
C PRO A 69 1.55 -11.27 6.44
N GLU A 70 0.83 -12.33 6.05
CA GLU A 70 1.10 -13.68 6.52
C GLU A 70 2.47 -14.18 6.05
N GLU A 71 2.81 -13.97 4.77
CA GLU A 71 4.08 -14.39 4.20
C GLU A 71 5.27 -13.61 4.82
N LEU A 72 5.10 -12.32 5.07
CA LEU A 72 6.10 -11.53 5.80
C LEU A 72 6.24 -12.02 7.26
N SER A 73 5.13 -12.39 7.92
CA SER A 73 5.19 -12.97 9.28
C SER A 73 5.96 -14.30 9.30
N ARG A 74 5.81 -15.14 8.26
CA ARG A 74 6.61 -16.38 8.11
C ARG A 74 8.10 -16.09 7.94
N LYS A 75 8.46 -14.96 7.34
CA LYS A 75 9.84 -14.48 7.23
C LYS A 75 10.38 -13.79 8.49
N GLY A 76 9.60 -13.72 9.55
CA GLY A 76 10.02 -13.19 10.83
C GLY A 76 9.61 -11.73 11.12
N TYR A 77 8.93 -11.04 10.21
CA TYR A 77 8.42 -9.70 10.47
C TYR A 77 7.21 -9.76 11.40
N LYS A 78 7.35 -9.27 12.63
CA LYS A 78 6.39 -9.48 13.73
C LYS A 78 5.75 -8.18 14.27
N ASP A 79 6.02 -7.04 13.68
CA ASP A 79 5.33 -5.77 14.00
C ASP A 79 4.61 -5.26 12.75
N GLN A 80 3.43 -5.85 12.46
CA GLN A 80 2.66 -5.54 11.27
C GLN A 80 1.27 -5.01 11.66
N VAL A 81 0.90 -3.87 11.11
CA VAL A 81 -0.44 -3.28 11.23
C VAL A 81 -1.08 -3.26 9.84
N CYS A 82 -2.19 -3.95 9.70
CA CYS A 82 -2.98 -4.01 8.48
C CYS A 82 -4.21 -3.11 8.65
N VAL A 83 -4.33 -2.07 7.85
CA VAL A 83 -5.50 -1.18 7.87
C VAL A 83 -6.34 -1.38 6.60
N ASP A 84 -7.65 -1.37 6.77
CA ASP A 84 -8.61 -1.35 5.67
C ASP A 84 -9.88 -0.61 6.10
N PHE A 85 -10.53 0.07 5.17
CA PHE A 85 -11.77 0.80 5.48
C PHE A 85 -13.02 -0.09 5.39
N SER A 86 -12.89 -1.35 4.93
CA SER A 86 -13.96 -2.35 4.99
C SER A 86 -13.94 -3.11 6.31
N PRO A 87 -14.90 -2.90 7.21
CA PRO A 87 -15.00 -3.68 8.45
C PRO A 87 -15.23 -5.17 8.18
N VAL A 88 -15.77 -5.51 7.01
CA VAL A 88 -16.02 -6.89 6.61
C VAL A 88 -14.71 -7.65 6.44
N VAL A 89 -13.77 -7.11 5.65
CA VAL A 89 -12.47 -7.75 5.45
C VAL A 89 -11.61 -7.71 6.70
N VAL A 90 -11.61 -6.62 7.45
CA VAL A 90 -10.88 -6.51 8.73
C VAL A 90 -11.30 -7.63 9.69
N LYS A 91 -12.61 -7.85 9.86
CA LYS A 91 -13.15 -8.92 10.70
C LYS A 91 -12.74 -10.31 10.18
N ALA A 92 -12.86 -10.55 8.88
CA ALA A 92 -12.52 -11.83 8.26
C ALA A 92 -11.03 -12.16 8.42
N MET A 93 -10.15 -11.19 8.12
CA MET A 93 -8.70 -11.40 8.16
C MET A 93 -8.16 -11.43 9.59
N SER A 94 -8.71 -10.64 10.51
CA SER A 94 -8.41 -10.74 11.94
C SER A 94 -8.75 -12.15 12.47
N GLY A 95 -9.89 -12.71 12.08
CA GLY A 95 -10.27 -14.08 12.43
C GLY A 95 -9.33 -15.13 11.83
N ARG A 96 -8.95 -14.97 10.56
CA ARG A 96 -8.03 -15.88 9.84
C ARG A 96 -6.64 -15.87 10.46
N HIS A 97 -6.14 -14.72 10.87
CA HIS A 97 -4.79 -14.55 11.41
C HIS A 97 -4.72 -14.56 12.94
N LYS A 98 -5.79 -14.90 13.65
CA LYS A 98 -5.86 -14.89 15.12
C LYS A 98 -4.75 -15.67 15.82
N ASP A 99 -4.29 -16.76 15.19
CA ASP A 99 -3.23 -17.63 15.70
C ASP A 99 -1.84 -17.28 15.15
N ILE A 100 -1.73 -16.23 14.33
CA ILE A 100 -0.48 -15.72 13.76
C ILE A 100 -0.06 -14.49 14.55
N GLY A 101 0.96 -14.66 15.39
CA GLY A 101 1.50 -13.51 16.15
C GLY A 101 2.16 -12.46 15.26
N GLY A 102 2.00 -11.18 15.66
CA GLY A 102 2.70 -10.07 15.02
C GLY A 102 1.96 -9.44 13.83
N ILE A 103 0.68 -9.73 13.66
CA ILE A 103 -0.19 -9.06 12.69
C ILE A 103 -1.41 -8.52 13.42
N THR A 104 -1.64 -7.21 13.33
CA THR A 104 -2.84 -6.54 13.85
C THR A 104 -3.69 -6.05 12.70
N TRP A 105 -5.01 -6.21 12.81
CA TRP A 105 -5.97 -5.75 11.81
C TRP A 105 -6.83 -4.64 12.41
N GLU A 106 -6.88 -3.49 11.72
CA GLU A 106 -7.55 -2.30 12.20
C GLU A 106 -8.47 -1.71 11.12
N HIS A 107 -9.70 -1.37 11.52
CA HIS A 107 -10.64 -0.66 10.66
C HIS A 107 -10.26 0.82 10.60
N ALA A 108 -9.74 1.27 9.46
CA ALA A 108 -9.34 2.65 9.25
C ALA A 108 -9.37 3.04 7.78
N ASP A 109 -9.69 4.31 7.52
CA ASP A 109 -9.50 4.94 6.23
C ASP A 109 -8.05 5.44 6.12
N VAL A 110 -7.33 4.96 5.14
CA VAL A 110 -5.93 5.36 4.89
C VAL A 110 -5.74 6.85 4.59
N ARG A 111 -6.85 7.56 4.30
CA ARG A 111 -6.88 9.02 4.11
C ARG A 111 -6.93 9.79 5.44
N GLN A 112 -7.16 9.08 6.56
CA GLN A 112 -7.23 9.64 7.91
C GLN A 112 -6.92 8.55 8.95
N MET A 113 -5.64 8.40 9.28
CA MET A 113 -5.14 7.38 10.21
C MET A 113 -4.72 8.03 11.55
N ASP A 114 -5.61 8.77 12.21
CA ASP A 114 -5.32 9.55 13.43
C ASP A 114 -4.75 8.70 14.58
N HIS A 115 -5.08 7.41 14.62
CA HIS A 115 -4.60 6.45 15.62
C HIS A 115 -3.17 5.97 15.36
N ILE A 116 -2.64 6.14 14.15
CA ILE A 116 -1.24 5.84 13.83
C ILE A 116 -0.39 7.09 14.12
N PRO A 117 0.54 7.03 15.08
CA PRO A 117 1.37 8.19 15.40
C PRO A 117 2.23 8.66 14.24
N SER A 118 2.52 9.95 14.18
CA SER A 118 3.49 10.49 13.23
C SER A 118 4.87 9.87 13.48
N GLU A 119 5.61 9.63 12.40
CA GLU A 119 7.00 9.13 12.44
C GLU A 119 7.19 7.83 13.23
N SER A 120 6.18 6.94 13.20
CA SER A 120 6.19 5.69 13.93
C SER A 120 6.39 4.44 13.05
N VAL A 121 6.29 4.57 11.73
CA VAL A 121 6.28 3.47 10.76
C VAL A 121 7.63 3.40 10.04
N ASP A 122 8.23 2.20 10.00
CA ASP A 122 9.46 1.95 9.26
C ASP A 122 9.19 1.70 7.77
N VAL A 123 8.12 0.95 7.48
CA VAL A 123 7.71 0.64 6.11
C VAL A 123 6.21 0.78 5.97
N ALA A 124 5.75 1.64 5.07
CA ALA A 124 4.37 1.64 4.59
C ALA A 124 4.33 0.84 3.27
N PHE A 125 3.39 -0.07 3.13
CA PHE A 125 3.24 -0.91 1.95
C PHE A 125 1.85 -0.75 1.34
N ASP A 126 1.80 -0.48 0.04
CA ASP A 126 0.59 -0.40 -0.78
C ASP A 126 0.71 -1.26 -2.03
N LYS A 127 -0.31 -2.05 -2.30
CA LYS A 127 -0.46 -2.81 -3.53
C LYS A 127 -1.89 -2.67 -4.06
N GLY A 128 -2.15 -1.54 -4.76
CA GLY A 128 -3.42 -1.27 -5.43
C GLY A 128 -4.38 -0.35 -4.68
N THR A 129 -4.12 0.07 -3.47
CA THR A 129 -5.02 0.95 -2.71
C THR A 129 -5.05 2.36 -3.29
N LEU A 130 -3.88 2.95 -3.58
CA LEU A 130 -3.82 4.22 -4.30
C LEU A 130 -4.48 4.11 -5.68
N ASP A 131 -4.28 2.97 -6.37
CA ASP A 131 -4.88 2.70 -7.68
C ASP A 131 -6.41 2.72 -7.64
N ALA A 132 -7.01 2.21 -6.56
CA ALA A 132 -8.46 2.18 -6.36
C ALA A 132 -9.07 3.58 -6.20
N MET A 133 -8.28 4.58 -5.80
CA MET A 133 -8.74 5.97 -5.66
C MET A 133 -8.69 6.74 -6.99
N ILE A 134 -8.06 6.20 -8.04
CA ILE A 134 -7.81 6.92 -9.29
C ILE A 134 -8.82 6.48 -10.34
N SER A 135 -9.68 7.42 -10.74
CA SER A 135 -10.67 7.27 -11.80
C SER A 135 -10.64 8.51 -12.74
N GLY A 136 -11.28 8.42 -13.89
CA GLY A 136 -11.33 9.49 -14.88
C GLY A 136 -10.04 9.66 -15.69
N SER A 137 -9.84 10.84 -16.25
CA SER A 137 -8.69 11.14 -17.12
C SER A 137 -7.38 11.17 -16.33
N PRO A 138 -6.35 10.40 -16.71
CA PRO A 138 -5.05 10.48 -16.06
C PRO A 138 -4.29 11.78 -16.41
N TRP A 139 -4.67 12.48 -17.50
CA TRP A 139 -4.08 13.75 -17.92
C TRP A 139 -4.64 14.95 -17.16
N ASP A 140 -5.91 14.84 -16.75
CA ASP A 140 -6.62 15.85 -15.99
C ASP A 140 -7.46 15.15 -14.92
N PRO A 141 -6.84 14.73 -13.82
CA PRO A 141 -7.53 13.98 -12.77
C PRO A 141 -8.63 14.83 -12.14
N PRO A 142 -9.83 14.25 -11.90
CA PRO A 142 -10.91 14.96 -11.24
C PRO A 142 -10.49 15.54 -9.88
N PRO A 143 -11.06 16.68 -9.44
CA PRO A 143 -10.74 17.28 -8.14
C PRO A 143 -10.90 16.31 -6.96
N GLU A 144 -11.90 15.43 -6.99
CA GLU A 144 -12.12 14.40 -5.98
C GLU A 144 -10.97 13.39 -5.92
N VAL A 145 -10.40 13.02 -7.08
CA VAL A 145 -9.23 12.11 -7.15
C VAL A 145 -8.00 12.80 -6.55
N LEU A 146 -7.78 14.07 -6.88
CA LEU A 146 -6.67 14.86 -6.33
C LEU A 146 -6.79 15.03 -4.81
N ASP A 147 -8.00 15.26 -4.28
CA ASP A 147 -8.24 15.35 -2.85
C ASP A 147 -7.99 14.01 -2.15
N ASN A 148 -8.62 12.94 -2.62
CA ASN A 148 -8.50 11.60 -2.02
C ASN A 148 -7.04 11.13 -2.02
N THR A 149 -6.36 11.18 -3.16
CA THR A 149 -4.96 10.75 -3.27
C THR A 149 -4.03 11.66 -2.48
N GLY A 150 -4.29 12.98 -2.47
CA GLY A 150 -3.50 13.94 -1.71
C GLY A 150 -3.62 13.73 -0.20
N ARG A 151 -4.83 13.49 0.33
CA ARG A 151 -5.04 13.15 1.75
C ARG A 151 -4.30 11.86 2.11
N TYR A 152 -4.46 10.82 1.29
CA TYR A 152 -3.78 9.55 1.49
C TYR A 152 -2.26 9.69 1.51
N ILE A 153 -1.66 10.32 0.52
CA ILE A 153 -0.19 10.47 0.44
C ILE A 153 0.36 11.33 1.60
N ARG A 154 -0.37 12.35 2.06
CA ARG A 154 0.02 13.12 3.26
C ARG A 154 -0.02 12.27 4.54
N GLU A 155 -1.01 11.38 4.69
CA GLU A 155 -1.06 10.45 5.84
C GLU A 155 0.09 9.44 5.82
N VAL A 156 0.40 8.88 4.66
CA VAL A 156 1.59 8.02 4.49
C VAL A 156 2.87 8.80 4.86
N PHE A 157 3.01 10.02 4.33
CA PHE A 157 4.16 10.87 4.64
C PHE A 157 4.25 11.19 6.13
N ARG A 158 3.14 11.49 6.79
CA ARG A 158 3.10 11.79 8.22
C ARG A 158 3.52 10.60 9.08
N THR A 159 3.01 9.41 8.78
CA THR A 159 3.23 8.21 9.61
C THR A 159 4.63 7.62 9.48
N LEU A 160 5.29 7.77 8.32
CA LEU A 160 6.65 7.27 8.10
C LEU A 160 7.67 8.01 8.95
N LYS A 161 8.66 7.28 9.45
CA LYS A 161 9.86 7.85 10.09
C LYS A 161 10.62 8.75 9.12
N SER A 162 11.18 9.85 9.64
CA SER A 162 11.88 10.84 8.81
C SER A 162 13.25 10.36 8.33
N ASP A 163 13.98 9.61 9.16
CA ASP A 163 15.37 9.25 8.87
C ASP A 163 15.48 8.16 7.81
N ASP A 164 14.71 7.08 7.96
CA ASP A 164 14.86 5.89 7.12
C ASP A 164 13.55 5.24 6.70
N GLY A 165 12.40 5.81 7.07
CA GLY A 165 11.08 5.32 6.68
C GLY A 165 10.94 5.19 5.15
N ALA A 166 10.33 4.11 4.68
CA ALA A 166 10.13 3.86 3.26
C ALA A 166 8.67 3.56 2.94
N PHE A 167 8.14 4.21 1.91
CA PHE A 167 6.88 3.84 1.29
C PHE A 167 7.16 2.95 0.08
N ILE A 168 6.72 1.72 0.11
CA ILE A 168 6.81 0.73 -0.96
C ILE A 168 5.45 0.62 -1.60
N TYR A 169 5.35 0.99 -2.88
CA TYR A 169 4.10 1.03 -3.62
C TYR A 169 4.19 0.23 -4.91
N VAL A 170 3.26 -0.68 -5.11
CA VAL A 170 3.15 -1.54 -6.30
C VAL A 170 1.90 -1.17 -7.10
N THR A 171 2.06 -0.88 -8.40
CA THR A 171 0.99 -0.43 -9.29
C THR A 171 1.15 -0.98 -10.70
N TYR A 172 0.06 -1.03 -11.46
CA TYR A 172 0.07 -1.24 -12.92
C TYR A 172 0.06 0.08 -13.71
N ARG A 173 -0.15 1.21 -13.03
CA ARG A 173 -0.29 2.50 -13.68
C ARG A 173 1.05 3.05 -14.14
N GLN A 174 1.04 3.72 -15.28
CA GLN A 174 2.24 4.31 -15.86
C GLN A 174 2.87 5.36 -14.93
N PRO A 175 4.20 5.31 -14.71
CA PRO A 175 4.88 6.15 -13.74
C PRO A 175 4.69 7.66 -13.92
N HIS A 176 4.57 8.13 -15.15
CA HIS A 176 4.39 9.56 -15.43
C HIS A 176 3.04 10.11 -14.95
N PHE A 177 2.00 9.26 -14.84
CA PHE A 177 0.71 9.64 -14.27
C PHE A 177 0.68 9.58 -12.73
N ILE A 178 1.49 8.68 -12.16
CA ILE A 178 1.51 8.47 -10.70
C ILE A 178 2.41 9.49 -9.99
N ARG A 179 3.57 9.84 -10.56
CA ARG A 179 4.52 10.77 -9.94
C ARG A 179 3.92 12.10 -9.50
N PRO A 180 3.03 12.77 -10.27
CA PRO A 180 2.37 14.00 -9.81
C PRO A 180 1.49 13.81 -8.57
N LEU A 181 0.79 12.66 -8.46
CA LEU A 181 -0.05 12.34 -7.31
C LEU A 181 0.79 12.05 -6.06
N LEU A 182 1.93 11.37 -6.21
CA LEU A 182 2.87 11.12 -5.12
C LEU A 182 3.50 12.41 -4.57
N ASN A 183 3.84 13.36 -5.44
CA ASN A 183 4.41 14.66 -5.06
C ASN A 183 3.32 15.73 -4.85
N CYS A 184 2.30 15.41 -4.08
CA CYS A 184 1.24 16.38 -3.74
C CYS A 184 1.76 17.45 -2.76
N GLN A 185 0.99 18.54 -2.63
CA GLN A 185 1.34 19.62 -1.71
C GLN A 185 1.52 19.09 -0.27
N GLY A 186 2.63 19.43 0.36
CA GLY A 186 2.98 19.02 1.72
C GLY A 186 3.84 17.75 1.80
N THR A 187 4.19 17.15 0.66
CA THR A 187 5.07 15.98 0.61
C THR A 187 6.25 16.24 -0.31
N LYS A 188 7.39 15.64 0.01
CA LYS A 188 8.57 15.65 -0.83
C LYS A 188 9.29 14.32 -0.69
N TRP A 189 9.46 13.62 -1.81
CA TRP A 189 10.00 12.28 -1.86
C TRP A 189 11.26 12.17 -2.69
N ASP A 190 12.21 11.36 -2.21
CA ASP A 190 13.20 10.71 -3.06
C ASP A 190 12.59 9.42 -3.59
N ILE A 191 12.44 9.32 -4.91
CA ILE A 191 11.68 8.24 -5.56
C ILE A 191 12.63 7.36 -6.37
N LYS A 192 12.71 6.08 -5.99
CA LYS A 192 13.24 5.01 -6.83
C LYS A 192 12.09 4.29 -7.51
N LEU A 193 12.30 3.90 -8.77
CA LEU A 193 11.32 3.21 -9.60
C LEU A 193 11.97 1.98 -10.23
N GLU A 194 11.28 0.85 -10.17
CA GLU A 194 11.66 -0.37 -10.89
C GLU A 194 10.47 -0.90 -11.69
N THR A 195 10.74 -1.40 -12.89
CA THR A 195 9.78 -2.24 -13.60
C THR A 195 9.86 -3.65 -12.99
N LEU A 196 8.73 -4.12 -12.49
CA LEU A 196 8.63 -5.47 -11.93
C LEU A 196 8.46 -6.44 -13.10
N ALA A 197 9.49 -7.27 -13.33
CA ALA A 197 9.53 -8.20 -14.45
C ALA A 197 8.30 -9.11 -14.47
N SER A 198 7.74 -9.26 -15.64
CA SER A 198 6.71 -10.25 -15.93
C SER A 198 7.25 -11.26 -16.95
N SER A 199 6.67 -12.45 -17.00
CA SER A 199 6.82 -13.35 -18.15
C SER A 199 6.40 -12.63 -19.45
N GLU A 200 7.02 -12.94 -20.56
CA GLU A 200 7.00 -12.23 -21.86
C GLU A 200 5.65 -11.75 -22.43
N ASN A 201 4.51 -12.03 -21.78
CA ASN A 201 3.17 -11.69 -22.26
C ASN A 201 2.24 -11.05 -21.20
N SER A 202 2.75 -10.45 -20.12
CA SER A 202 1.91 -9.84 -19.10
C SER A 202 2.06 -8.31 -19.04
N PHE A 203 1.04 -7.64 -18.51
CA PHE A 203 1.08 -6.20 -18.23
C PHE A 203 2.29 -5.86 -17.37
N GLU A 204 2.94 -4.73 -17.67
CA GLU A 204 4.01 -4.20 -16.83
C GLU A 204 3.43 -3.72 -15.50
N TYR A 205 4.15 -4.05 -14.43
CA TYR A 205 3.91 -3.50 -13.10
C TYR A 205 5.13 -2.71 -12.66
N TYR A 206 4.90 -1.74 -11.81
CA TYR A 206 5.92 -0.83 -11.32
C TYR A 206 5.99 -0.88 -9.81
N GLY A 207 7.21 -0.95 -9.29
CA GLY A 207 7.52 -0.83 -7.87
C GLY A 207 8.16 0.53 -7.60
N PHE A 208 7.52 1.32 -6.77
CA PHE A 208 8.05 2.57 -6.28
C PHE A 208 8.57 2.38 -4.85
N VAL A 209 9.73 2.96 -4.57
CA VAL A 209 10.26 3.09 -3.21
C VAL A 209 10.52 4.56 -2.95
N LEU A 210 9.75 5.11 -2.01
CA LEU A 210 9.79 6.52 -1.68
C LEU A 210 10.34 6.69 -0.26
N LYS A 211 11.29 7.64 -0.12
CA LYS A 211 11.78 8.10 1.18
C LYS A 211 11.53 9.59 1.31
N LYS A 212 11.34 10.09 2.53
CA LYS A 212 11.26 11.53 2.76
C LYS A 212 12.56 12.18 2.28
N ALA A 213 12.45 13.21 1.43
CA ALA A 213 13.63 13.92 0.96
C ALA A 213 14.29 14.69 2.09
N THR A 214 15.59 14.49 2.29
CA THR A 214 16.37 15.22 3.29
C THR A 214 16.68 16.65 2.85
N GLU A 215 16.86 17.58 3.79
CA GLU A 215 17.16 18.99 3.47
C GLU A 215 18.51 19.19 2.77
N SER A 216 19.44 18.23 2.88
CA SER A 216 20.75 18.29 2.25
C SER A 216 20.73 18.25 0.71
N ALA A 217 19.61 17.83 0.09
CA ALA A 217 19.43 17.88 -1.37
C ALA A 217 19.08 19.29 -1.90
N ARG A 218 19.07 20.33 -1.06
CA ARG A 218 18.76 21.73 -1.44
C ARG A 218 19.96 22.51 -1.98
N ALA A 219 21.16 21.95 -2.04
CA ALA A 219 22.41 22.68 -2.36
C ALA A 219 23.13 22.18 -3.62
N GLN A 220 22.40 21.64 -4.61
CA GLN A 220 22.98 21.37 -5.93
C GLN A 220 22.08 21.87 -7.04
#